data_9925714f7edf7ccec06c4ba6f09c7539
#
_entry.id   9925714f7edf7ccec06c4ba6f09c7539
#
_cell.length_a   1.000
_cell.length_b   1.000
_cell.length_c   1.000
_cell.angle_alpha   90.00
_cell.angle_beta   90.00
_cell.angle_gamma   90.00
#
_symmetry.space_group_name_H-M   'P 1'
#
loop_
_entity.id
_entity.type
_entity.pdbx_description
1 polymer ?
#
loop_
_entity_poly.entity_id
_entity_poly.type
_entity_poly.pdbx_seq_one_letter_code
_entity_poly.pdbx_strand_id
1 'polypeptide(L)'
;MQPKLPRPTGITILAILAILAAIALLFFGAALIGLGLLLGTLTASVDITNAITTAGYPGLASLGVATISALIIALGAVFLILGILYLAVGIGFLGGKRWAWTLGIIVSVIGIVLNVIQMIGGNYSGVVSLIISLLIIYYLMRPHVKVFFGKGSPVALRSTVPGTGSSTP
;
A
#
# COMPACT_ATOMS: atom_id res chain seq x y z
N MET A 1 18.33 10.16 -28.74
CA MET A 1 18.08 10.22 -27.29
C MET A 1 16.76 10.95 -27.07
N GLN A 2 15.72 10.25 -26.60
CA GLN A 2 14.46 10.92 -26.29
C GLN A 2 14.63 11.74 -25.02
N PRO A 3 14.22 13.02 -24.99
CA PRO A 3 14.28 13.84 -23.79
C PRO A 3 13.43 13.17 -22.69
N LYS A 4 14.05 12.94 -21.52
CA LYS A 4 13.32 12.44 -20.36
C LYS A 4 12.25 13.46 -19.97
N LEU A 5 10.99 13.09 -20.10
CA LEU A 5 9.87 13.91 -19.66
C LEU A 5 10.06 14.31 -18.19
N PRO A 6 9.79 15.58 -17.83
CA PRO A 6 9.89 16.03 -16.45
C PRO A 6 8.94 15.20 -15.56
N ARG A 7 9.43 14.78 -14.39
CA ARG A 7 8.64 13.95 -13.45
C ARG A 7 7.49 14.77 -12.90
N PRO A 8 6.24 14.29 -13.00
CA PRO A 8 5.13 14.95 -12.34
C PRO A 8 5.35 14.95 -10.81
N THR A 9 5.26 16.11 -10.17
CA THR A 9 5.50 16.28 -8.72
C THR A 9 4.64 15.32 -7.87
N GLY A 10 3.40 15.05 -8.30
CA GLY A 10 2.53 14.14 -7.58
C GLY A 10 3.01 12.68 -7.57
N ILE A 11 3.72 12.20 -8.61
CA ILE A 11 4.31 10.85 -8.59
C ILE A 11 5.43 10.78 -7.55
N THR A 12 6.21 11.83 -7.40
CA THR A 12 7.25 11.89 -6.38
C THR A 12 6.65 11.86 -4.98
N ILE A 13 5.56 12.60 -4.73
CA ILE A 13 4.82 12.59 -3.45
C ILE A 13 4.27 11.19 -3.17
N LEU A 14 3.61 10.56 -4.14
CA LEU A 14 3.10 9.19 -3.99
C LEU A 14 4.22 8.18 -3.71
N ALA A 15 5.36 8.30 -4.37
CA ALA A 15 6.50 7.44 -4.14
C ALA A 15 7.07 7.60 -2.72
N ILE A 16 7.20 8.83 -2.24
CA ILE A 16 7.66 9.12 -0.86
C ILE A 16 6.68 8.54 0.15
N LEU A 17 5.37 8.76 -0.03
CA LEU A 17 4.33 8.19 0.83
C LEU A 17 4.37 6.66 0.84
N ALA A 18 4.56 6.02 -0.33
CA ALA A 18 4.68 4.57 -0.43
C ALA A 18 5.92 4.04 0.31
N ILE A 19 7.05 4.73 0.22
CA ILE A 19 8.28 4.37 0.93
C ILE A 19 8.10 4.54 2.44
N LEU A 20 7.49 5.64 2.90
CA LEU A 20 7.20 5.85 4.32
C LEU A 20 6.26 4.77 4.87
N ALA A 21 5.20 4.44 4.13
CA ALA A 21 4.29 3.35 4.47
C ALA A 21 5.03 2.00 4.52
N ALA A 22 5.93 1.74 3.58
CA ALA A 22 6.75 0.54 3.56
C ALA A 22 7.62 0.41 4.81
N ILE A 23 8.30 1.49 5.20
CA ILE A 23 9.15 1.51 6.42
C ILE A 23 8.29 1.25 7.67
N ALA A 24 7.12 1.90 7.77
CA ALA A 24 6.20 1.68 8.88
C ALA A 24 5.70 0.22 8.95
N LEU A 25 5.33 -0.37 7.80
CA LEU A 25 4.89 -1.77 7.72
C LEU A 25 6.02 -2.75 8.08
N LEU A 26 7.24 -2.50 7.62
CA LEU A 26 8.39 -3.34 7.96
C LEU A 26 8.70 -3.29 9.44
N PHE A 27 8.70 -2.08 10.04
CA PHE A 27 8.93 -1.91 11.48
C PHE A 27 7.83 -2.59 12.30
N PHE A 28 6.56 -2.38 11.92
CA PHE A 28 5.42 -2.97 12.63
C PHE A 28 5.40 -4.50 12.47
N GLY A 29 5.69 -5.03 11.28
CA GLY A 29 5.80 -6.46 11.03
C GLY A 29 6.90 -7.12 11.86
N ALA A 30 8.08 -6.50 11.93
CA ALA A 30 9.19 -6.98 12.76
C ALA A 30 8.82 -6.95 14.25
N ALA A 31 8.16 -5.89 14.72
CA ALA A 31 7.70 -5.78 16.11
C ALA A 31 6.69 -6.87 16.47
N LEU A 32 5.74 -7.18 15.58
CA LEU A 32 4.78 -8.26 15.78
C LEU A 32 5.46 -9.63 15.84
N ILE A 33 6.44 -9.89 14.97
CA ILE A 33 7.20 -11.16 15.04
C ILE A 33 7.96 -11.24 16.37
N GLY A 34 8.65 -10.17 16.77
CA GLY A 34 9.34 -10.11 18.06
C GLY A 34 8.40 -10.34 19.24
N LEU A 35 7.21 -9.72 19.23
CA LEU A 35 6.18 -9.92 20.24
C LEU A 35 5.69 -11.38 20.27
N GLY A 36 5.40 -11.96 19.11
CA GLY A 36 4.93 -13.34 19.01
C GLY A 36 5.99 -14.35 19.53
N LEU A 37 7.26 -14.13 19.20
CA LEU A 37 8.36 -14.95 19.74
C LEU A 37 8.48 -14.80 21.26
N LEU A 38 8.41 -13.57 21.77
CA LEU A 38 8.46 -13.29 23.20
C LEU A 38 7.32 -13.97 23.93
N LEU A 39 6.08 -13.87 23.44
CA LEU A 39 4.93 -14.56 24.00
C LEU A 39 5.13 -16.08 24.00
N GLY A 40 5.68 -16.65 22.93
CA GLY A 40 5.98 -18.08 22.83
C GLY A 40 6.99 -18.56 23.88
N THR A 41 7.95 -17.71 24.29
CA THR A 41 8.97 -18.05 25.30
C THR A 41 8.48 -17.83 26.74
N LEU A 42 7.60 -16.85 26.97
CA LEU A 42 7.10 -16.52 28.30
C LEU A 42 6.01 -17.45 28.82
N THR A 43 5.50 -18.38 27.99
CA THR A 43 4.41 -19.29 28.34
C THR A 43 4.66 -20.20 29.54
N ALA A 44 5.91 -20.36 29.94
CA ALA A 44 6.30 -21.18 31.08
C ALA A 44 6.26 -20.41 32.44
N SER A 45 6.14 -19.09 32.44
CA SER A 45 6.34 -18.26 33.64
C SER A 45 5.18 -17.35 34.02
N VAL A 46 4.20 -17.12 33.13
CA VAL A 46 3.07 -16.20 33.38
C VAL A 46 1.76 -16.82 32.92
N ASP A 47 0.73 -16.71 33.75
CA ASP A 47 -0.62 -17.13 33.40
C ASP A 47 -1.28 -16.14 32.42
N ILE A 48 -0.78 -16.15 31.17
CA ILE A 48 -1.24 -15.29 30.08
C ILE A 48 -2.71 -15.56 29.74
N THR A 49 -3.18 -16.81 29.95
CA THR A 49 -4.56 -17.21 29.70
C THR A 49 -5.51 -16.40 30.59
N ASN A 50 -5.19 -16.27 31.87
CA ASN A 50 -5.98 -15.45 32.81
C ASN A 50 -5.92 -13.95 32.44
N ALA A 51 -4.75 -13.45 32.04
CA ALA A 51 -4.62 -12.06 31.62
C ALA A 51 -5.49 -11.74 30.39
N ILE A 52 -5.54 -12.62 29.39
CA ILE A 52 -6.36 -12.48 28.19
C ILE A 52 -7.86 -12.54 28.52
N THR A 53 -8.25 -13.45 29.43
CA THR A 53 -9.64 -13.58 29.88
C THR A 53 -10.08 -12.32 30.64
N THR A 54 -9.22 -11.83 31.54
CA THR A 54 -9.48 -10.60 32.32
C THR A 54 -9.54 -9.36 31.42
N ALA A 55 -8.81 -9.34 30.30
CA ALA A 55 -8.87 -8.29 29.29
C ALA A 55 -10.13 -8.33 28.42
N GLY A 56 -11.04 -9.30 28.66
CA GLY A 56 -12.33 -9.38 27.96
C GLY A 56 -12.31 -10.19 26.66
N TYR A 57 -11.26 -11.00 26.42
CA TYR A 57 -11.13 -11.82 25.21
C TYR A 57 -11.15 -13.34 25.49
N PRO A 58 -12.21 -13.89 26.11
CA PRO A 58 -12.24 -15.31 26.48
C PRO A 58 -12.12 -16.26 25.28
N GLY A 59 -12.60 -15.86 24.10
CA GLY A 59 -12.44 -16.63 22.87
C GLY A 59 -11.00 -16.78 22.42
N LEU A 60 -10.12 -15.81 22.69
CA LEU A 60 -8.69 -15.93 22.42
C LEU A 60 -7.99 -16.81 23.47
N ALA A 61 -8.43 -16.77 24.72
CA ALA A 61 -7.88 -17.60 25.78
C ALA A 61 -8.06 -19.10 25.48
N SER A 62 -9.18 -19.48 24.86
CA SER A 62 -9.48 -20.87 24.47
C SER A 62 -8.54 -21.43 23.39
N LEU A 63 -7.90 -20.56 22.57
CA LEU A 63 -6.96 -20.98 21.52
C LEU A 63 -5.61 -21.44 22.08
N GLY A 64 -5.29 -21.10 23.33
CA GLY A 64 -3.99 -21.34 23.91
C GLY A 64 -2.89 -20.38 23.41
N VAL A 65 -1.89 -20.12 24.24
CA VAL A 65 -0.87 -19.09 23.97
C VAL A 65 0.00 -19.43 22.77
N ALA A 66 0.26 -20.72 22.52
CA ALA A 66 1.05 -21.15 21.36
C ALA A 66 0.37 -20.81 20.03
N THR A 67 -0.95 -20.98 19.96
CA THR A 67 -1.71 -20.62 18.76
C THR A 67 -1.77 -19.11 18.58
N ILE A 68 -1.94 -18.35 19.66
CA ILE A 68 -1.98 -16.88 19.61
C ILE A 68 -0.61 -16.34 19.14
N SER A 69 0.50 -16.85 19.70
CA SER A 69 1.84 -16.44 19.28
C SER A 69 2.11 -16.76 17.82
N ALA A 70 1.69 -17.93 17.33
CA ALA A 70 1.80 -18.31 15.93
C ALA A 70 0.99 -17.39 15.01
N LEU A 71 -0.22 -17.00 15.39
CA LEU A 71 -1.06 -16.05 14.64
C LEU A 71 -0.42 -14.66 14.59
N ILE A 72 0.15 -14.18 15.69
CA ILE A 72 0.85 -12.89 15.74
C ILE A 72 2.09 -12.92 14.82
N ILE A 73 2.87 -13.99 14.83
CA ILE A 73 4.03 -14.16 13.94
C ILE A 73 3.59 -14.20 12.48
N ALA A 74 2.55 -14.98 12.17
CA ALA A 74 2.01 -15.06 10.81
C ALA A 74 1.53 -13.68 10.31
N LEU A 75 0.82 -12.94 11.15
CA LEU A 75 0.40 -11.58 10.85
C LEU A 75 1.59 -10.66 10.61
N GLY A 76 2.60 -10.72 11.47
CA GLY A 76 3.86 -9.97 11.30
C GLY A 76 4.56 -10.29 9.98
N ALA A 77 4.59 -11.57 9.57
CA ALA A 77 5.15 -11.98 8.29
C ALA A 77 4.38 -11.39 7.10
N VAL A 78 3.04 -11.34 7.17
CA VAL A 78 2.21 -10.68 6.16
C VAL A 78 2.56 -9.18 6.06
N PHE A 79 2.70 -8.49 7.19
CA PHE A 79 3.11 -7.07 7.19
C PHE A 79 4.52 -6.86 6.61
N LEU A 80 5.47 -7.77 6.85
CA LEU A 80 6.79 -7.70 6.21
C LEU A 80 6.70 -7.84 4.69
N ILE A 81 5.95 -8.82 4.20
CA ILE A 81 5.75 -9.03 2.76
C ILE A 81 5.10 -7.79 2.13
N LEU A 82 4.06 -7.24 2.75
CA LEU A 82 3.42 -6.01 2.29
C LEU A 82 4.39 -4.83 2.30
N GLY A 83 5.20 -4.68 3.34
CA GLY A 83 6.22 -3.64 3.44
C GLY A 83 7.23 -3.70 2.29
N ILE A 84 7.71 -4.90 1.94
CA ILE A 84 8.61 -5.11 0.80
C ILE A 84 7.90 -4.74 -0.51
N LEU A 85 6.64 -5.13 -0.69
CA LEU A 85 5.86 -4.79 -1.88
C LEU A 85 5.67 -3.28 -2.02
N TYR A 86 5.31 -2.58 -0.93
CA TYR A 86 5.17 -1.12 -0.93
C TYR A 86 6.49 -0.42 -1.23
N LEU A 87 7.59 -0.94 -0.72
CA LEU A 87 8.93 -0.41 -1.01
C LEU A 87 9.29 -0.58 -2.50
N ALA A 88 9.02 -1.76 -3.06
CA ALA A 88 9.22 -2.02 -4.48
C ALA A 88 8.37 -1.08 -5.36
N VAL A 89 7.09 -0.86 -5.01
CA VAL A 89 6.18 0.07 -5.71
C VAL A 89 6.70 1.51 -5.61
N GLY A 90 7.13 1.96 -4.43
CA GLY A 90 7.68 3.30 -4.22
C GLY A 90 8.91 3.57 -5.08
N ILE A 91 9.87 2.64 -5.08
CA ILE A 91 11.07 2.71 -5.95
C ILE A 91 10.67 2.65 -7.43
N GLY A 92 9.72 1.79 -7.77
CA GLY A 92 9.19 1.66 -9.13
C GLY A 92 8.53 2.95 -9.64
N PHE A 93 7.83 3.69 -8.79
CA PHE A 93 7.25 5.00 -9.09
C PHE A 93 8.34 6.05 -9.36
N LEU A 94 9.39 6.07 -8.54
CA LEU A 94 10.56 6.94 -8.78
C LEU A 94 11.24 6.63 -10.12
N GLY A 95 11.28 5.36 -10.50
CA GLY A 95 11.86 4.90 -11.77
C GLY A 95 10.94 5.04 -13.00
N GLY A 96 9.67 5.45 -12.83
CA GLY A 96 8.70 5.52 -13.92
C GLY A 96 8.42 4.15 -14.59
N LYS A 97 8.57 3.05 -13.85
CA LYS A 97 8.44 1.72 -14.42
C LYS A 97 6.97 1.35 -14.64
N ARG A 98 6.67 0.78 -15.83
CA ARG A 98 5.30 0.39 -16.23
C ARG A 98 4.63 -0.59 -15.25
N TRP A 99 5.41 -1.52 -14.68
CA TRP A 99 4.89 -2.50 -13.73
C TRP A 99 4.45 -1.86 -12.41
N ALA A 100 5.17 -0.82 -11.95
CA ALA A 100 4.83 -0.12 -10.72
C ALA A 100 3.48 0.61 -10.83
N TRP A 101 3.17 1.20 -12.00
CA TRP A 101 1.85 1.77 -12.27
C TRP A 101 0.74 0.72 -12.16
N THR A 102 0.94 -0.45 -12.78
CA THR A 102 -0.04 -1.54 -12.73
C THR A 102 -0.23 -2.06 -11.31
N LEU A 103 0.87 -2.29 -10.57
CA LEU A 103 0.80 -2.71 -9.16
C LEU A 103 0.15 -1.65 -8.28
N GLY A 104 0.45 -0.37 -8.48
CA GLY A 104 -0.18 0.72 -7.74
C GLY A 104 -1.70 0.74 -7.89
N ILE A 105 -2.22 0.51 -9.10
CA ILE A 105 -3.66 0.38 -9.33
C ILE A 105 -4.22 -0.87 -8.65
N ILE A 106 -3.58 -2.03 -8.81
CA ILE A 106 -4.04 -3.29 -8.21
C ILE A 106 -4.14 -3.15 -6.69
N VAL A 107 -3.08 -2.65 -6.04
CA VAL A 107 -3.05 -2.43 -4.58
C VAL A 107 -4.13 -1.45 -4.14
N SER A 108 -4.35 -0.37 -4.90
CA SER A 108 -5.40 0.61 -4.58
C SER A 108 -6.81 0.01 -4.72
N VAL A 109 -7.04 -0.82 -5.74
CA VAL A 109 -8.34 -1.52 -5.93
C VAL A 109 -8.57 -2.51 -4.79
N ILE A 110 -7.57 -3.31 -4.42
CA ILE A 110 -7.67 -4.22 -3.27
C ILE A 110 -7.97 -3.43 -1.99
N GLY A 111 -7.29 -2.31 -1.77
CA GLY A 111 -7.54 -1.42 -0.64
C GLY A 111 -8.98 -0.91 -0.60
N ILE A 112 -9.56 -0.51 -1.73
CA ILE A 112 -10.97 -0.09 -1.81
C ILE A 112 -11.89 -1.24 -1.42
N VAL A 113 -11.69 -2.43 -2.00
CA VAL A 113 -12.53 -3.61 -1.71
C VAL A 113 -12.50 -3.94 -0.22
N LEU A 114 -11.31 -3.98 0.39
CA LEU A 114 -11.16 -4.26 1.82
C LEU A 114 -11.83 -3.20 2.69
N ASN A 115 -11.70 -1.91 2.34
CA ASN A 115 -12.37 -0.83 3.06
C ASN A 115 -13.90 -0.92 2.96
N VAL A 116 -14.44 -1.26 1.78
CA VAL A 116 -15.89 -1.46 1.59
C VAL A 116 -16.38 -2.63 2.44
N ILE A 117 -15.65 -3.76 2.46
CA ILE A 117 -16.01 -4.92 3.29
C ILE A 117 -16.04 -4.53 4.78
N GLN A 118 -15.04 -3.76 5.26
CA GLN A 118 -15.01 -3.29 6.64
C GLN A 118 -16.18 -2.36 6.97
N MET A 119 -16.59 -1.48 6.04
CA MET A 119 -17.75 -0.60 6.21
C MET A 119 -19.05 -1.38 6.33
N ILE A 120 -19.24 -2.45 5.55
CA ILE A 120 -20.41 -3.35 5.65
C ILE A 120 -20.42 -4.02 7.03
N GLY A 121 -19.25 -4.34 7.60
CA GLY A 121 -19.09 -4.87 8.96
C GLY A 121 -19.29 -3.84 10.09
N GLY A 122 -19.71 -2.60 9.77
CA GLY A 122 -19.96 -1.52 10.74
C GLY A 122 -18.70 -0.75 11.18
N ASN A 123 -17.54 -1.01 10.59
CA ASN A 123 -16.30 -0.32 10.92
C ASN A 123 -16.04 0.83 9.93
N TYR A 124 -16.36 2.06 10.35
CA TYR A 124 -16.21 3.26 9.51
C TYR A 124 -14.83 3.91 9.59
N SER A 125 -13.88 3.34 10.32
CA SER A 125 -12.51 3.88 10.43
C SER A 125 -11.75 3.90 9.09
N GLY A 126 -12.17 3.08 8.12
CA GLY A 126 -11.59 2.99 6.78
C GLY A 126 -12.01 4.07 5.79
N VAL A 127 -12.96 4.96 6.13
CA VAL A 127 -13.49 5.99 5.19
C VAL A 127 -12.38 6.88 4.65
N VAL A 128 -11.47 7.33 5.50
CA VAL A 128 -10.33 8.17 5.10
C VAL A 128 -9.41 7.41 4.14
N SER A 129 -9.11 6.15 4.44
CA SER A 129 -8.30 5.28 3.57
C SER A 129 -8.97 5.03 2.22
N LEU A 130 -10.29 4.89 2.19
CA LEU A 130 -11.07 4.74 0.96
C LEU A 130 -10.97 5.99 0.07
N ILE A 131 -11.14 7.18 0.66
CA ILE A 131 -11.00 8.46 -0.05
C ILE A 131 -9.58 8.59 -0.63
N ILE A 132 -8.55 8.28 0.16
CA ILE A 132 -7.16 8.33 -0.27
C ILE A 132 -6.93 7.36 -1.43
N SER A 133 -7.44 6.14 -1.38
CA SER A 133 -7.31 5.13 -2.44
C SER A 133 -7.98 5.59 -3.74
N LEU A 134 -9.17 6.20 -3.65
CA LEU A 134 -9.86 6.78 -4.80
C LEU A 134 -9.06 7.94 -5.42
N LEU A 135 -8.50 8.82 -4.59
CA LEU A 135 -7.66 9.93 -5.06
C LEU A 135 -6.40 9.41 -5.77
N ILE A 136 -5.77 8.35 -5.24
CA ILE A 136 -4.60 7.72 -5.86
C ILE A 136 -4.97 7.17 -7.23
N ILE A 137 -6.05 6.41 -7.35
CA ILE A 137 -6.51 5.86 -8.64
C ILE A 137 -6.83 6.99 -9.61
N TYR A 138 -7.60 7.99 -9.18
CA TYR A 138 -7.94 9.14 -10.00
C TYR A 138 -6.68 9.83 -10.54
N TYR A 139 -5.67 10.03 -9.69
CA TYR A 139 -4.40 10.64 -10.07
C TYR A 139 -3.61 9.76 -11.05
N LEU A 140 -3.50 8.45 -10.79
CA LEU A 140 -2.80 7.51 -11.66
C LEU A 140 -3.46 7.37 -13.05
N MET A 141 -4.77 7.62 -13.15
CA MET A 141 -5.52 7.55 -14.40
C MET A 141 -5.35 8.81 -15.28
N ARG A 142 -4.77 9.90 -14.78
CA ARG A 142 -4.57 11.12 -15.55
C ARG A 142 -3.65 10.89 -16.77
N PRO A 143 -3.96 11.51 -17.94
CA PRO A 143 -3.22 11.27 -19.19
C PRO A 143 -1.71 11.52 -19.09
N HIS A 144 -1.31 12.61 -18.42
CA HIS A 144 0.11 12.95 -18.24
C HIS A 144 0.85 11.95 -17.35
N VAL A 145 0.18 11.31 -16.39
CA VAL A 145 0.74 10.27 -15.54
C VAL A 145 0.93 8.98 -16.35
N LYS A 146 -0.08 8.60 -17.15
CA LYS A 146 0.01 7.44 -18.05
C LYS A 146 1.17 7.57 -19.04
N VAL A 147 1.39 8.77 -19.60
CA VAL A 147 2.52 9.04 -20.53
C VAL A 147 3.86 8.87 -19.81
N PHE A 148 4.00 9.33 -18.57
CA PHE A 148 5.22 9.16 -17.78
C PHE A 148 5.58 7.68 -17.56
N PHE A 149 4.59 6.82 -17.32
CA PHE A 149 4.77 5.37 -17.20
C PHE A 149 4.81 4.64 -18.56
N GLY A 150 4.85 5.38 -19.68
CA GLY A 150 4.89 4.82 -21.04
C GLY A 150 3.63 4.04 -21.43
N LYS A 151 2.49 4.33 -20.80
CA LYS A 151 1.16 3.74 -21.11
C LYS A 151 0.23 4.68 -21.86
N GLY A 152 0.66 5.89 -22.22
CA GLY A 152 -0.10 6.86 -23.03
C GLY A 152 0.51 7.02 -24.42
N SER A 153 -0.32 7.17 -25.45
CA SER A 153 0.13 7.54 -26.79
C SER A 153 0.59 9.00 -26.78
N PRO A 154 1.78 9.33 -27.34
CA PRO A 154 2.27 10.71 -27.45
C PRO A 154 1.39 11.62 -28.32
N VAL A 155 0.45 11.03 -29.07
CA VAL A 155 -0.41 11.73 -30.04
C VAL A 155 -1.37 12.71 -29.37
N ALA A 156 -1.79 12.48 -28.14
CA ALA A 156 -2.75 13.34 -27.44
C ALA A 156 -2.19 14.73 -27.06
N LEU A 157 -0.87 14.92 -27.07
CA LEU A 157 -0.23 16.20 -26.73
C LEU A 157 0.04 17.06 -27.99
N ARG A 158 -0.08 16.49 -29.16
CA ARG A 158 0.22 17.19 -30.43
C ARG A 158 -1.00 17.94 -31.01
N SER A 159 -2.19 17.64 -30.54
CA SER A 159 -3.45 18.27 -31.02
C SER A 159 -3.80 19.60 -30.33
N THR A 160 -2.97 20.07 -29.40
CA THR A 160 -3.19 21.35 -28.71
C THR A 160 -2.20 22.45 -29.13
N VAL A 161 -1.43 22.25 -30.21
CA VAL A 161 -0.70 23.34 -30.85
C VAL A 161 -1.57 23.92 -31.97
N PRO A 162 -2.22 25.09 -31.76
CA PRO A 162 -2.96 25.75 -32.81
C PRO A 162 -1.95 26.27 -33.86
N GLY A 163 -2.07 25.75 -35.07
CA GLY A 163 -1.71 26.44 -36.28
C GLY A 163 -0.27 26.93 -36.46
N THR A 164 0.59 26.09 -37.03
CA THR A 164 1.50 26.62 -38.04
C THR A 164 0.88 26.31 -39.39
N GLY A 165 0.13 27.30 -39.90
CA GLY A 165 -0.34 27.28 -41.25
C GLY A 165 0.85 27.14 -42.20
N SER A 166 0.87 26.09 -42.99
CA SER A 166 1.70 25.99 -44.18
C SER A 166 1.17 26.98 -45.22
N SER A 167 1.77 28.18 -45.22
CA SER A 167 1.76 28.99 -46.41
C SER A 167 2.82 28.41 -47.34
N THR A 168 2.43 27.63 -48.31
CA THR A 168 3.21 27.37 -49.54
C THR A 168 2.71 28.32 -50.61
N PRO A 169 3.66 29.01 -51.33
CA PRO A 169 3.35 29.83 -52.48
C PRO A 169 2.88 28.99 -53.67
#